data_0566638205e6a6b9b1b0b983db34099b
#
_entry.id   0566638205e6a6b9b1b0b983db34099b
#
_cell.length_a   1.000
_cell.length_b   1.000
_cell.length_c   1.000
_cell.angle_alpha   90.00
_cell.angle_beta   90.00
_cell.angle_gamma   90.00
#
_symmetry.space_group_name_H-M   'P 1'
#
loop_
_entity.id
_entity.type
_entity.pdbx_description
1 polymer ?
#
loop_
_entity_poly.entity_id
_entity_poly.type
_entity_poly.pdbx_seq_one_letter_code
_entity_poly.pdbx_strand_id
1 'polypeptide(L)'
;ILHTYLLPSAMPIMFLVVYFWEEFTRKKLLIRTALFFPIAVFIAYFAVIATGKFDHKMNSDKYLFENLKISTENKNIPIYYWKDKHYSGQFYSNGKVQVVKTEKQLDSVQRLNKKLFFVIQKKEEKEISKKQLDKMTLTQSNFKTSIFVTK
;
A
#
# COMPACT_ATOMS: atom_id res chain seq x y z
N ILE A 1 1.11 -4.54 -12.12
CA ILE A 1 0.74 -5.18 -13.41
C ILE A 1 1.94 -5.92 -14.00
N LEU A 2 3.17 -5.43 -13.81
CA LEU A 2 4.38 -6.04 -14.40
C LEU A 2 4.71 -7.43 -13.82
N HIS A 3 4.41 -7.67 -12.55
CA HIS A 3 4.78 -8.92 -11.86
C HIS A 3 4.02 -10.14 -12.37
N THR A 4 2.81 -9.96 -12.85
CA THR A 4 1.95 -11.06 -13.34
C THR A 4 2.45 -11.64 -14.67
N TYR A 5 3.23 -10.87 -15.44
CA TYR A 5 3.77 -11.31 -16.73
C TYR A 5 5.18 -11.91 -16.63
N LEU A 6 5.90 -11.68 -15.53
CA LEU A 6 7.23 -12.23 -15.30
C LEU A 6 7.21 -13.76 -15.08
N LEU A 7 6.22 -14.26 -14.37
CA LEU A 7 6.09 -15.69 -14.05
C LEU A 7 5.93 -16.58 -15.31
N PRO A 8 5.02 -16.26 -16.26
CA PRO A 8 4.92 -17.05 -17.50
C PRO A 8 6.17 -17.00 -18.38
N SER A 9 6.90 -15.88 -18.39
CA SER A 9 8.13 -15.74 -19.19
C SER A 9 9.34 -16.44 -18.57
N ALA A 10 9.33 -16.73 -17.29
CA ALA A 10 10.41 -17.47 -16.62
C ALA A 10 10.53 -18.92 -17.12
N MET A 11 9.40 -19.57 -17.44
CA MET A 11 9.38 -20.96 -17.93
C MET A 11 10.17 -21.15 -19.24
N PRO A 12 9.89 -20.39 -20.33
CA PRO A 12 10.67 -20.49 -21.56
C PRO A 12 12.16 -20.19 -21.36
N ILE A 13 12.49 -19.22 -20.50
CA ILE A 13 13.90 -18.88 -20.20
C ILE A 13 14.59 -20.04 -19.50
N MET A 14 13.96 -20.67 -18.51
CA MET A 14 14.51 -21.85 -17.85
C MET A 14 14.72 -23.00 -18.84
N PHE A 15 13.78 -23.23 -19.75
CA PHE A 15 13.89 -24.26 -20.78
C PHE A 15 15.09 -24.00 -21.71
N LEU A 16 15.29 -22.77 -22.16
CA LEU A 16 16.45 -22.38 -22.97
C LEU A 16 17.76 -22.58 -22.21
N VAL A 17 17.82 -22.22 -20.93
CA VAL A 17 19.02 -22.43 -20.11
C VAL A 17 19.35 -23.91 -20.00
N VAL A 18 18.35 -24.79 -19.80
CA VAL A 18 18.55 -26.24 -19.72
C VAL A 18 18.97 -26.80 -21.07
N TYR A 19 18.32 -26.36 -22.16
CA TYR A 19 18.61 -26.85 -23.52
C TYR A 19 20.04 -26.54 -23.95
N PHE A 20 20.51 -25.30 -23.70
CA PHE A 20 21.89 -24.88 -24.06
C PHE A 20 22.90 -25.14 -22.94
N TRP A 21 22.53 -25.92 -21.91
CA TRP A 21 23.39 -26.12 -20.73
C TRP A 21 24.79 -26.65 -21.06
N GLU A 22 24.90 -27.51 -22.06
CA GLU A 22 26.21 -28.08 -22.46
C GLU A 22 27.15 -27.11 -23.13
N GLU A 23 26.60 -26.07 -23.75
CA GLU A 23 27.36 -25.04 -24.44
C GLU A 23 27.99 -23.99 -23.49
N PHE A 24 27.51 -23.91 -22.25
CA PHE A 24 28.04 -22.94 -21.30
C PHE A 24 29.46 -23.30 -20.83
N THR A 25 30.42 -22.45 -21.15
CA THR A 25 31.83 -22.65 -20.81
C THR A 25 32.08 -22.49 -19.28
N ARG A 26 31.29 -21.71 -18.56
CA ARG A 26 31.49 -21.36 -17.13
C ARG A 26 30.34 -21.90 -16.25
N LYS A 27 30.00 -23.17 -16.37
CA LYS A 27 28.89 -23.82 -15.61
C LYS A 27 28.99 -23.58 -14.10
N LYS A 28 30.18 -23.71 -13.50
CA LYS A 28 30.36 -23.48 -12.06
C LYS A 28 30.05 -22.05 -11.63
N LEU A 29 30.37 -21.06 -12.46
CA LEU A 29 30.08 -19.66 -12.18
C LEU A 29 28.56 -19.41 -12.27
N LEU A 30 27.90 -19.94 -13.29
CA LEU A 30 26.45 -19.85 -13.47
C LEU A 30 25.70 -20.44 -12.29
N ILE A 31 26.09 -21.64 -11.82
CA ILE A 31 25.48 -22.27 -10.64
C ILE A 31 25.66 -21.39 -9.40
N ARG A 32 26.88 -20.86 -9.17
CA ARG A 32 27.12 -19.97 -8.04
C ARG A 32 26.28 -18.71 -8.10
N THR A 33 26.23 -18.03 -9.24
CA THR A 33 25.43 -16.81 -9.38
C THR A 33 23.93 -17.08 -9.25
N ALA A 34 23.44 -18.18 -9.84
CA ALA A 34 22.04 -18.59 -9.71
C ALA A 34 21.65 -18.91 -8.27
N LEU A 35 22.56 -19.42 -7.46
CA LEU A 35 22.32 -19.75 -6.06
C LEU A 35 22.47 -18.52 -5.15
N PHE A 36 23.55 -17.75 -5.29
CA PHE A 36 23.84 -16.63 -4.39
C PHE A 36 23.05 -15.36 -4.70
N PHE A 37 22.74 -15.09 -5.96
CA PHE A 37 22.02 -13.88 -6.34
C PHE A 37 20.64 -13.76 -5.70
N PRO A 38 19.75 -14.77 -5.72
CA PRO A 38 18.45 -14.71 -5.02
C PRO A 38 18.61 -14.52 -3.52
N ILE A 39 19.60 -15.16 -2.90
CA ILE A 39 19.86 -15.03 -1.46
C ILE A 39 20.29 -13.59 -1.14
N ALA A 40 21.21 -13.02 -1.91
CA ALA A 40 21.67 -11.63 -1.73
C ALA A 40 20.51 -10.63 -1.89
N VAL A 41 19.67 -10.81 -2.91
CA VAL A 41 18.48 -9.98 -3.14
C VAL A 41 17.51 -10.11 -1.97
N PHE A 42 17.28 -11.34 -1.48
CA PHE A 42 16.39 -11.58 -0.33
C PHE A 42 16.91 -10.89 0.94
N ILE A 43 18.21 -11.01 1.23
CA ILE A 43 18.83 -10.35 2.39
C ILE A 43 18.71 -8.82 2.27
N ALA A 44 19.02 -8.27 1.09
CA ALA A 44 18.89 -6.83 0.84
C ALA A 44 17.45 -6.34 1.03
N TYR A 45 16.47 -7.08 0.50
CA TYR A 45 15.06 -6.77 0.64
C TYR A 45 14.61 -6.84 2.11
N PHE A 46 15.04 -7.89 2.83
CA PHE A 46 14.75 -8.04 4.24
C PHE A 46 15.35 -6.92 5.10
N ALA A 47 16.60 -6.52 4.81
CA ALA A 47 17.24 -5.40 5.48
C ALA A 47 16.50 -4.08 5.27
N VAL A 48 16.01 -3.84 4.03
CA VAL A 48 15.19 -2.67 3.72
C VAL A 48 13.88 -2.65 4.52
N ILE A 49 13.20 -3.78 4.62
CA ILE A 49 11.95 -3.89 5.41
C ILE A 49 12.24 -3.72 6.90
N ALA A 50 13.27 -4.39 7.42
CA ALA A 50 13.62 -4.36 8.85
C ALA A 50 13.99 -2.95 9.34
N THR A 51 14.53 -2.10 8.47
CA THR A 51 14.86 -0.71 8.84
C THR A 51 13.64 0.20 8.96
N GLY A 52 12.48 -0.16 8.41
CA GLY A 52 11.26 0.66 8.38
C GLY A 52 11.39 2.01 7.65
N LYS A 53 12.58 2.33 7.12
CA LYS A 53 12.86 3.64 6.49
C LYS A 53 12.01 3.92 5.24
N PHE A 54 11.46 2.87 4.64
CA PHE A 54 10.67 2.96 3.41
C PHE A 54 9.17 2.79 3.63
N ASP A 55 8.71 2.64 4.87
CA ASP A 55 7.29 2.40 5.18
C ASP A 55 6.38 3.49 4.63
N HIS A 56 6.82 4.76 4.67
CA HIS A 56 6.09 5.90 4.10
C HIS A 56 6.00 5.87 2.56
N LYS A 57 6.87 5.11 1.88
CA LYS A 57 6.85 4.92 0.41
C LYS A 57 6.06 3.68 0.00
N MET A 58 5.77 2.78 0.94
CA MET A 58 4.98 1.59 0.66
C MET A 58 3.54 1.97 0.30
N ASN A 59 2.97 1.25 -0.65
CA ASN A 59 1.59 1.43 -1.06
C ASN A 59 0.64 0.64 -0.13
N SER A 60 0.79 0.86 1.17
CA SER A 60 0.01 0.21 2.22
C SER A 60 -0.45 1.25 3.24
N ASP A 61 -1.68 1.11 3.71
CA ASP A 61 -2.22 1.96 4.77
C ASP A 61 -1.78 1.53 6.17
N LYS A 62 -0.96 0.45 6.28
CA LYS A 62 -0.44 -0.08 7.55
C LYS A 62 0.18 1.01 8.40
N TYR A 63 1.21 1.67 7.86
CA TYR A 63 1.94 2.74 8.56
C TYR A 63 1.03 3.87 9.05
N LEU A 64 0.07 4.30 8.21
CA LEU A 64 -0.87 5.35 8.56
C LEU A 64 -1.79 4.92 9.72
N PHE A 65 -2.28 3.69 9.68
CA PHE A 65 -3.21 3.17 10.67
C PHE A 65 -2.54 2.83 12.00
N GLU A 66 -1.29 2.35 11.96
CA GLU A 66 -0.49 2.12 13.16
C GLU A 66 -0.16 3.44 13.86
N ASN A 67 0.27 4.47 13.14
CA ASN A 67 0.57 5.78 13.71
C ASN A 67 -0.67 6.46 14.32
N LEU A 68 -1.84 6.30 13.69
CA LEU A 68 -3.10 6.82 14.22
C LEU A 68 -3.71 5.91 15.30
N LYS A 69 -3.03 4.79 15.62
CA LYS A 69 -3.50 3.81 16.61
C LYS A 69 -4.95 3.38 16.39
N ILE A 70 -5.32 3.21 15.12
CA ILE A 70 -6.70 2.90 14.71
C ILE A 70 -7.15 1.55 15.27
N SER A 71 -6.24 0.59 15.36
CA SER A 71 -6.54 -0.75 15.89
C SER A 71 -6.58 -0.81 17.41
N THR A 72 -6.04 0.18 18.12
CA THR A 72 -5.92 0.19 19.58
C THR A 72 -6.74 1.28 20.26
N GLU A 73 -6.30 2.54 20.16
CA GLU A 73 -6.90 3.66 20.87
C GLU A 73 -8.11 4.25 20.11
N ASN A 74 -8.04 4.35 18.79
CA ASN A 74 -9.03 4.99 17.95
C ASN A 74 -9.98 3.98 17.24
N LYS A 75 -10.07 2.76 17.70
CA LYS A 75 -10.83 1.67 17.08
C LYS A 75 -12.35 1.93 16.93
N ASN A 76 -12.90 2.85 17.71
CA ASN A 76 -14.32 3.21 17.66
C ASN A 76 -14.60 4.41 16.73
N ILE A 77 -13.56 5.07 16.21
CA ILE A 77 -13.74 6.18 15.29
C ILE A 77 -14.00 5.61 13.89
N PRO A 78 -15.11 6.00 13.23
CA PRO A 78 -15.44 5.51 11.91
C PRO A 78 -14.42 5.99 10.87
N ILE A 79 -14.11 5.10 9.91
CA ILE A 79 -13.14 5.34 8.85
C ILE A 79 -13.88 5.31 7.52
N TYR A 80 -13.78 6.40 6.77
CA TYR A 80 -14.40 6.53 5.46
C TYR A 80 -13.36 6.72 4.38
N TYR A 81 -13.47 5.96 3.30
CA TYR A 81 -12.67 6.11 2.10
C TYR A 81 -13.44 6.85 1.02
N TRP A 82 -12.74 7.70 0.28
CA TRP A 82 -13.30 8.33 -0.91
C TRP A 82 -13.31 7.36 -2.08
N LYS A 83 -14.48 7.16 -2.69
CA LYS A 83 -14.77 6.29 -3.83
C LYS A 83 -14.46 4.81 -3.62
N ASP A 84 -13.19 4.46 -3.39
CA ASP A 84 -12.74 3.08 -3.31
C ASP A 84 -11.93 2.82 -2.04
N LYS A 85 -12.21 1.68 -1.39
CA LYS A 85 -11.46 1.24 -0.23
C LYS A 85 -10.26 0.41 -0.63
N HIS A 86 -9.13 0.64 0.02
CA HIS A 86 -7.96 -0.21 -0.14
C HIS A 86 -8.10 -1.51 0.67
N TYR A 87 -7.62 -2.63 0.13
CA TYR A 87 -7.58 -3.91 0.87
C TYR A 87 -6.75 -3.81 2.14
N SER A 88 -5.60 -3.09 2.09
CA SER A 88 -4.77 -2.83 3.27
C SER A 88 -5.55 -2.07 4.34
N GLY A 89 -6.29 -1.02 3.98
CA GLY A 89 -7.12 -0.26 4.91
C GLY A 89 -8.22 -1.12 5.55
N GLN A 90 -8.86 -1.98 4.79
CA GLN A 90 -9.86 -2.90 5.31
C GLN A 90 -9.25 -3.91 6.28
N PHE A 91 -8.07 -4.46 5.97
CA PHE A 91 -7.37 -5.41 6.82
C PHE A 91 -6.96 -4.78 8.16
N TYR A 92 -6.24 -3.64 8.14
CA TYR A 92 -5.73 -2.99 9.35
C TYR A 92 -6.81 -2.29 10.20
N SER A 93 -8.01 -2.06 9.65
CA SER A 93 -9.17 -1.56 10.38
C SER A 93 -10.09 -2.66 10.93
N ASN A 94 -9.74 -3.93 10.75
CA ASN A 94 -10.61 -5.08 11.07
C ASN A 94 -11.98 -5.00 10.37
N GLY A 95 -12.00 -4.62 9.11
CA GLY A 95 -13.20 -4.54 8.28
C GLY A 95 -14.12 -3.33 8.53
N LYS A 96 -13.71 -2.37 9.38
CA LYS A 96 -14.55 -1.22 9.77
C LYS A 96 -14.59 -0.07 8.76
N VAL A 97 -13.91 -0.21 7.64
CA VAL A 97 -13.87 0.82 6.59
C VAL A 97 -15.19 0.89 5.85
N GLN A 98 -15.70 2.11 5.69
CA GLN A 98 -16.85 2.44 4.86
C GLN A 98 -16.42 3.28 3.65
N VAL A 99 -17.26 3.33 2.62
CA VAL A 99 -16.98 4.09 1.39
C VAL A 99 -17.99 5.21 1.23
N VAL A 100 -17.48 6.39 0.90
CA VAL A 100 -18.25 7.57 0.52
C VAL A 100 -17.93 7.90 -0.93
N LYS A 101 -18.96 8.01 -1.77
CA LYS A 101 -18.81 8.23 -3.20
C LYS A 101 -19.14 9.65 -3.65
N THR A 102 -19.83 10.40 -2.82
CA THR A 102 -20.30 11.77 -3.17
C THR A 102 -20.07 12.73 -2.00
N GLU A 103 -19.88 14.03 -2.33
CA GLU A 103 -19.75 15.07 -1.29
C GLU A 103 -20.98 15.18 -0.39
N LYS A 104 -22.19 14.93 -0.92
CA LYS A 104 -23.42 14.91 -0.12
C LYS A 104 -23.40 13.81 0.96
N GLN A 105 -22.91 12.63 0.60
CA GLN A 105 -22.72 11.55 1.58
C GLN A 105 -21.67 11.93 2.62
N LEU A 106 -20.56 12.56 2.21
CA LEU A 106 -19.53 13.03 3.11
C LEU A 106 -20.08 14.05 4.11
N ASP A 107 -20.87 15.05 3.67
CA ASP A 107 -21.53 16.01 4.55
C ASP A 107 -22.48 15.32 5.55
N SER A 108 -23.24 14.34 5.08
CA SER A 108 -24.17 13.59 5.96
C SER A 108 -23.39 12.84 7.05
N VAL A 109 -22.33 12.17 6.68
CA VAL A 109 -21.48 11.41 7.61
C VAL A 109 -20.77 12.33 8.60
N GLN A 110 -20.28 13.49 8.17
CA GLN A 110 -19.67 14.50 9.04
C GLN A 110 -20.65 15.06 10.08
N ARG A 111 -21.93 15.22 9.71
CA ARG A 111 -22.96 15.66 10.65
C ARG A 111 -23.32 14.60 11.70
N LEU A 112 -23.29 13.33 11.31
CA LEU A 112 -23.63 12.21 12.19
C LEU A 112 -22.51 11.85 13.18
N ASN A 113 -21.27 12.11 12.80
CA ASN A 113 -20.09 11.70 13.58
C ASN A 113 -19.31 12.93 14.06
N LYS A 114 -19.15 13.08 15.37
CA LYS A 114 -18.32 14.15 15.96
C LYS A 114 -16.85 14.05 15.51
N LYS A 115 -16.34 12.83 15.34
CA LYS A 115 -14.99 12.55 14.90
C LYS A 115 -15.01 11.39 13.90
N LEU A 116 -14.34 11.56 12.77
CA LEU A 116 -14.14 10.50 11.77
C LEU A 116 -12.77 10.62 11.12
N PHE A 117 -12.25 9.51 10.63
CA PHE A 117 -11.10 9.47 9.74
C PHE A 117 -11.59 9.41 8.30
N PHE A 118 -11.12 10.33 7.50
CA PHE A 118 -11.41 10.37 6.07
C PHE A 118 -10.13 10.12 5.27
N VAL A 119 -10.13 9.06 4.50
CA VAL A 119 -8.98 8.57 3.74
C VAL A 119 -9.22 8.83 2.26
N ILE A 120 -8.28 9.54 1.63
CA ILE A 120 -8.36 9.88 0.21
C ILE A 120 -7.04 9.58 -0.50
N GLN A 121 -7.11 9.11 -1.73
CA GLN A 121 -5.93 9.03 -2.60
C GLN A 121 -5.57 10.43 -3.10
N LYS A 122 -4.28 10.79 -3.04
CA LYS A 122 -3.81 12.13 -3.47
C LYS A 122 -4.21 12.50 -4.91
N LYS A 123 -4.34 11.51 -5.79
CA LYS A 123 -4.82 11.76 -7.16
C LYS A 123 -6.28 12.22 -7.23
N GLU A 124 -7.09 11.85 -6.23
CA GLU A 124 -8.51 12.14 -6.13
C GLU A 124 -8.81 13.36 -5.25
N GLU A 125 -7.81 13.88 -4.54
CA GLU A 125 -7.95 15.04 -3.66
C GLU A 125 -8.45 16.28 -4.41
N LYS A 126 -8.11 16.40 -5.71
CA LYS A 126 -8.58 17.48 -6.59
C LYS A 126 -10.07 17.41 -6.92
N GLU A 127 -10.70 16.27 -6.71
CA GLU A 127 -12.12 16.05 -7.03
C GLU A 127 -13.05 16.52 -5.89
N ILE A 128 -12.50 16.70 -4.71
CA ILE A 128 -13.24 17.18 -3.54
C ILE A 128 -13.11 18.70 -3.47
N SER A 129 -14.23 19.38 -3.20
CA SER A 129 -14.22 20.82 -3.05
C SER A 129 -13.33 21.27 -1.90
N LYS A 130 -12.58 22.36 -2.08
CA LYS A 130 -11.75 22.94 -1.02
C LYS A 130 -12.55 23.20 0.26
N LYS A 131 -13.80 23.65 0.11
CA LYS A 131 -14.71 23.88 1.24
C LYS A 131 -14.94 22.65 2.10
N GLN A 132 -14.90 21.44 1.53
CA GLN A 132 -15.02 20.19 2.29
C GLN A 132 -13.72 19.84 3.00
N LEU A 133 -12.60 20.01 2.33
CA LEU A 133 -11.28 19.75 2.92
C LEU A 133 -10.97 20.72 4.07
N ASP A 134 -11.39 21.98 3.97
CA ASP A 134 -11.19 23.00 5.02
C ASP A 134 -11.91 22.70 6.34
N LYS A 135 -12.98 21.88 6.29
CA LYS A 135 -13.68 21.38 7.49
C LYS A 135 -12.90 20.29 8.24
N MET A 136 -11.85 19.77 7.63
CA MET A 136 -11.05 18.67 8.15
C MET A 136 -9.61 19.10 8.32
N THR A 137 -8.88 18.40 9.18
CA THR A 137 -7.45 18.63 9.39
C THR A 137 -6.68 17.45 8.80
N LEU A 138 -5.70 17.72 7.96
CA LEU A 138 -4.76 16.68 7.51
C LEU A 138 -3.96 16.18 8.70
N THR A 139 -4.11 14.92 9.05
CA THR A 139 -3.44 14.32 10.20
C THR A 139 -2.20 13.56 9.77
N GLN A 140 -2.31 12.79 8.70
CA GLN A 140 -1.18 12.01 8.16
C GLN A 140 -1.28 11.84 6.66
N SER A 141 -0.13 11.63 6.01
CA SER A 141 -0.10 11.24 4.61
C SER A 141 1.09 10.32 4.31
N ASN A 142 0.92 9.43 3.35
CA ASN A 142 1.99 8.67 2.73
C ASN A 142 2.18 9.11 1.27
N PHE A 143 2.90 8.31 0.48
CA PHE A 143 3.15 8.62 -0.93
C PHE A 143 1.86 8.75 -1.76
N LYS A 144 0.82 7.95 -1.49
CA LYS A 144 -0.40 7.88 -2.31
C LYS A 144 -1.67 8.32 -1.60
N THR A 145 -1.68 8.30 -0.27
CA THR A 145 -2.90 8.44 0.53
C THR A 145 -2.73 9.54 1.57
N SER A 146 -3.77 10.34 1.77
CA SER A 146 -3.88 11.34 2.84
C SER A 146 -5.01 10.95 3.78
N ILE A 147 -4.82 11.14 5.09
CA ILE A 147 -5.85 10.94 6.11
C ILE A 147 -6.17 12.27 6.76
N PHE A 148 -7.43 12.60 6.74
CA PHE A 148 -8.02 13.77 7.37
C PHE A 148 -8.87 13.38 8.56
N VAL A 149 -8.96 14.26 9.55
CA VAL A 149 -9.86 14.15 10.69
C VAL A 149 -10.79 15.35 10.71
N THR A 150 -12.06 15.13 11.03
CA THR A 150 -13.01 16.24 11.25
C THR A 150 -12.56 17.12 12.41
N LYS A 151 -12.75 18.42 12.25
CA LYS A 151 -12.46 19.41 13.30
C LYS A 151 -13.48 19.34 14.41
#